data_a824fb3c1718430823dadae50b93406e
#
_entry.id   a824fb3c1718430823dadae50b93406e
#
_cell.length_a   1.000
_cell.length_b   1.000
_cell.length_c   1.000
_cell.angle_alpha   90.00
_cell.angle_beta   90.00
_cell.angle_gamma   90.00
#
_symmetry.space_group_name_H-M   'P 1'
#
loop_
_entity.id
_entity.type
_entity.pdbx_description
1 polymer ?
#
loop_
_entity_poly.entity_id
_entity_poly.type
_entity_poly.pdbx_seq_one_letter_code
_entity_poly.pdbx_strand_id
1 'polypeptide(L)'
;GSDLEKIEKIYGIKKEDITSFSANVNPLGISYKLKKELASHIDAITSYPDREYTSLRKCIADYVGTDYKNILVGNGSTELISLVIQIKKPAKALIVGPTYSEYEHEVALGGGRSQYFRLKETDDFKLDIEGLQKALTDDIDLLVVCNPNNPTSSQIDRKSMRIILDTCKEKGIFVMVDETYVEFSENTSEITSIPLTGYYNNI
;
A
#
# COMPACT_ATOMS: atom_id res chain seq x y z
N GLY A 1 12.94 -3.72 -6.29
CA GLY A 1 14.08 -4.62 -6.02
C GLY A 1 15.27 -4.30 -6.92
N SER A 2 16.45 -4.78 -6.55
CA SER A 2 17.65 -4.57 -7.37
C SER A 2 17.63 -5.41 -8.64
N ASP A 3 18.06 -4.81 -9.75
CA ASP A 3 18.30 -5.52 -11.00
C ASP A 3 19.63 -6.30 -10.90
N LEU A 4 19.52 -7.60 -10.62
CA LEU A 4 20.69 -8.47 -10.42
C LEU A 4 21.56 -8.60 -11.67
N GLU A 5 20.98 -8.54 -12.87
CA GLU A 5 21.75 -8.58 -14.13
C GLU A 5 22.58 -7.31 -14.32
N LYS A 6 22.04 -6.16 -13.91
CA LYS A 6 22.78 -4.89 -13.91
C LYS A 6 23.93 -4.90 -12.89
N ILE A 7 23.68 -5.47 -11.71
CA ILE A 7 24.70 -5.61 -10.65
C ILE A 7 25.83 -6.54 -11.15
N GLU A 8 25.50 -7.68 -11.75
CA GLU A 8 26.47 -8.59 -12.33
C GLU A 8 27.37 -7.87 -13.37
N LYS A 9 26.77 -7.10 -14.26
CA LYS A 9 27.53 -6.32 -15.27
C LYS A 9 28.46 -5.27 -14.67
N ILE A 10 28.02 -4.60 -13.59
CA ILE A 10 28.80 -3.51 -12.98
C ILE A 10 29.95 -4.06 -12.10
N TYR A 11 29.68 -5.12 -11.33
CA TYR A 11 30.58 -5.58 -10.28
C TYR A 11 31.30 -6.90 -10.64
N GLY A 12 30.91 -7.57 -11.75
CA GLY A 12 31.50 -8.85 -12.16
C GLY A 12 31.17 -10.02 -11.22
N ILE A 13 30.15 -9.87 -10.36
CA ILE A 13 29.69 -10.91 -9.46
C ILE A 13 28.53 -11.63 -10.12
N LYS A 14 28.59 -12.96 -10.24
CA LYS A 14 27.51 -13.72 -10.85
C LYS A 14 26.23 -13.57 -10.05
N LYS A 15 25.08 -13.42 -10.74
CA LYS A 15 23.77 -13.23 -10.08
C LYS A 15 23.40 -14.37 -9.12
N GLU A 16 23.87 -15.60 -9.38
CA GLU A 16 23.68 -16.75 -8.51
C GLU A 16 24.44 -16.69 -7.19
N ASP A 17 25.51 -15.86 -7.15
CA ASP A 17 26.33 -15.65 -5.95
C ASP A 17 25.84 -14.44 -5.12
N ILE A 18 24.76 -13.76 -5.57
CA ILE A 18 24.22 -12.58 -4.91
C ILE A 18 23.03 -12.96 -4.02
N THR A 19 23.17 -12.75 -2.71
CA THR A 19 22.04 -12.81 -1.80
C THR A 19 21.34 -11.44 -1.77
N SER A 20 20.13 -11.38 -2.33
CA SER A 20 19.38 -10.12 -2.43
C SER A 20 18.51 -9.87 -1.20
N PHE A 21 18.71 -8.71 -0.56
CA PHE A 21 17.85 -8.17 0.51
C PHE A 21 17.04 -6.96 0.03
N SER A 22 16.97 -6.72 -1.28
CA SER A 22 16.36 -5.53 -1.87
C SER A 22 14.86 -5.64 -2.17
N ALA A 23 14.27 -6.80 -1.95
CA ALA A 23 12.85 -7.04 -2.20
C ALA A 23 12.23 -7.90 -1.09
N ASN A 24 11.01 -7.55 -0.68
CA ASN A 24 10.24 -8.30 0.30
C ASN A 24 9.51 -9.47 -0.39
N VAL A 25 10.26 -10.50 -0.79
CA VAL A 25 9.72 -11.73 -1.37
C VAL A 25 9.82 -12.88 -0.38
N ASN A 26 8.84 -13.78 -0.40
CA ASN A 26 8.88 -14.96 0.46
C ASN A 26 10.02 -15.90 0.03
N PRO A 27 11.08 -16.09 0.85
CA PRO A 27 12.21 -16.94 0.49
C PRO A 27 11.84 -18.43 0.38
N LEU A 28 10.70 -18.85 0.98
CA LEU A 28 10.18 -20.21 0.87
C LEU A 28 9.43 -20.45 -0.45
N GLY A 29 9.21 -19.38 -1.22
CA GLY A 29 8.43 -19.44 -2.46
C GLY A 29 6.94 -19.65 -2.21
N ILE A 30 6.25 -20.17 -3.23
CA ILE A 30 4.81 -20.46 -3.14
C ILE A 30 4.55 -21.87 -2.60
N SER A 31 3.44 -22.05 -1.88
CA SER A 31 3.08 -23.34 -1.29
C SER A 31 2.83 -24.42 -2.37
N TYR A 32 3.05 -25.69 -2.00
CA TYR A 32 2.77 -26.82 -2.90
C TYR A 32 1.29 -26.84 -3.36
N LYS A 33 0.37 -26.53 -2.44
CA LYS A 33 -1.06 -26.45 -2.74
C LYS A 33 -1.34 -25.43 -3.84
N LEU A 34 -0.77 -24.22 -3.73
CA LEU A 34 -0.94 -23.18 -4.74
C LEU A 34 -0.32 -23.59 -6.09
N LYS A 35 0.87 -24.21 -6.10
CA LYS A 35 1.48 -24.74 -7.34
C LYS A 35 0.56 -25.74 -8.05
N LYS A 36 -0.05 -26.65 -7.28
CA LYS A 36 -0.95 -27.67 -7.82
C LYS A 36 -2.22 -27.03 -8.40
N GLU A 37 -2.83 -26.06 -7.69
CA GLU A 37 -4.02 -25.36 -8.18
C GLU A 37 -3.72 -24.57 -9.46
N LEU A 38 -2.63 -23.84 -9.52
CA LEU A 38 -2.23 -23.10 -10.74
C LEU A 38 -2.02 -24.06 -11.92
N ALA A 39 -1.35 -25.19 -11.71
CA ALA A 39 -1.12 -26.18 -12.77
C ALA A 39 -2.43 -26.82 -13.26
N SER A 40 -3.40 -27.08 -12.37
CA SER A 40 -4.69 -27.70 -12.74
C SER A 40 -5.64 -26.74 -13.46
N HIS A 41 -5.38 -25.42 -13.40
CA HIS A 41 -6.20 -24.39 -14.01
C HIS A 41 -5.48 -23.62 -15.13
N ILE A 42 -4.37 -24.15 -15.64
CA ILE A 42 -3.56 -23.46 -16.65
C ILE A 42 -4.35 -23.15 -17.93
N ASP A 43 -5.30 -24.01 -18.28
CA ASP A 43 -6.15 -23.82 -19.47
C ASP A 43 -7.07 -22.59 -19.39
N ALA A 44 -7.23 -22.00 -18.19
CA ALA A 44 -7.97 -20.74 -18.03
C ALA A 44 -7.37 -19.60 -18.89
N ILE A 45 -6.08 -19.64 -19.23
CA ILE A 45 -5.42 -18.64 -20.09
C ILE A 45 -5.95 -18.63 -21.53
N THR A 46 -6.66 -19.67 -21.95
CA THR A 46 -7.25 -19.78 -23.31
C THR A 46 -8.58 -19.04 -23.45
N SER A 47 -9.12 -18.53 -22.35
CA SER A 47 -10.40 -17.85 -22.31
C SER A 47 -10.24 -16.39 -21.89
N TYR A 48 -11.15 -15.50 -22.33
CA TYR A 48 -11.19 -14.14 -21.78
C TYR A 48 -11.58 -14.18 -20.31
N PRO A 49 -10.92 -13.37 -19.46
CA PRO A 49 -11.28 -13.25 -18.05
C PRO A 49 -12.68 -12.64 -17.88
N ASP A 50 -13.31 -12.91 -16.74
CA ASP A 50 -14.48 -12.17 -16.30
C ASP A 50 -14.14 -10.68 -16.13
N ARG A 51 -14.76 -9.82 -16.94
CA ARG A 51 -14.49 -8.37 -16.95
C ARG A 51 -14.82 -7.69 -15.63
N GLU A 52 -15.79 -8.21 -14.90
CA GLU A 52 -16.23 -7.67 -13.63
C GLU A 52 -15.45 -8.26 -12.45
N TYR A 53 -14.66 -9.30 -12.67
CA TYR A 53 -13.93 -10.04 -11.63
C TYR A 53 -14.86 -10.45 -10.46
N THR A 54 -16.12 -10.78 -10.73
CA THR A 54 -17.15 -10.93 -9.70
C THR A 54 -16.78 -11.97 -8.65
N SER A 55 -16.31 -13.15 -9.06
CA SER A 55 -15.93 -14.22 -8.14
C SER A 55 -14.72 -13.82 -7.28
N LEU A 56 -13.69 -13.22 -7.90
CA LEU A 56 -12.50 -12.76 -7.20
C LEU A 56 -12.83 -11.65 -6.18
N ARG A 57 -13.64 -10.66 -6.60
CA ARG A 57 -14.08 -9.56 -5.72
C ARG A 57 -14.87 -10.08 -4.52
N LYS A 58 -15.74 -11.09 -4.71
CA LYS A 58 -16.46 -11.73 -3.59
C LYS A 58 -15.51 -12.43 -2.64
N CYS A 59 -14.56 -13.23 -3.14
CA CYS A 59 -13.57 -13.91 -2.29
C CYS A 59 -12.72 -12.89 -1.48
N ILE A 60 -12.32 -11.79 -2.11
CA ILE A 60 -11.58 -10.72 -1.41
C ILE A 60 -12.48 -10.07 -0.36
N ALA A 61 -13.72 -9.75 -0.70
CA ALA A 61 -14.68 -9.12 0.21
C ALA A 61 -14.93 -9.97 1.46
N ASP A 62 -15.12 -11.29 1.27
CA ASP A 62 -15.27 -12.25 2.37
C ASP A 62 -14.01 -12.31 3.25
N TYR A 63 -12.82 -12.27 2.63
CA TYR A 63 -11.54 -12.30 3.33
C TYR A 63 -11.32 -11.05 4.20
N VAL A 64 -11.65 -9.86 3.67
CA VAL A 64 -11.40 -8.59 4.35
C VAL A 64 -12.60 -8.07 5.15
N GLY A 65 -13.77 -8.69 5.03
CA GLY A 65 -14.97 -8.33 5.78
C GLY A 65 -15.68 -7.08 5.27
N THR A 66 -15.86 -6.93 3.95
CA THR A 66 -16.59 -5.80 3.34
C THR A 66 -17.56 -6.27 2.23
N ASP A 67 -18.32 -5.35 1.62
CA ASP A 67 -19.13 -5.67 0.44
C ASP A 67 -18.23 -5.75 -0.81
N TYR A 68 -18.47 -6.76 -1.67
CA TYR A 68 -17.71 -6.94 -2.92
C TYR A 68 -17.81 -5.74 -3.87
N LYS A 69 -18.86 -4.92 -3.75
CA LYS A 69 -19.01 -3.68 -4.52
C LYS A 69 -17.97 -2.63 -4.17
N ASN A 70 -17.37 -2.74 -2.98
CA ASN A 70 -16.30 -1.86 -2.52
C ASN A 70 -14.91 -2.37 -2.91
N ILE A 71 -14.83 -3.49 -3.64
CA ILE A 71 -13.56 -4.09 -4.07
C ILE A 71 -13.26 -3.71 -5.51
N LEU A 72 -12.08 -3.16 -5.73
CA LEU A 72 -11.44 -3.03 -7.04
C LEU A 72 -10.21 -3.95 -7.06
N VAL A 73 -10.01 -4.69 -8.14
CA VAL A 73 -8.84 -5.55 -8.33
C VAL A 73 -7.87 -4.94 -9.32
N GLY A 74 -6.57 -5.18 -9.11
CA GLY A 74 -5.49 -4.72 -9.98
C GLY A 74 -4.30 -5.67 -9.95
N ASN A 75 -3.33 -5.45 -10.83
CA ASN A 75 -2.08 -6.20 -10.90
C ASN A 75 -1.09 -5.71 -9.84
N GLY A 76 -1.37 -6.03 -8.58
CA GLY A 76 -0.63 -5.58 -7.41
C GLY A 76 -1.03 -4.18 -6.95
N SER A 77 -0.49 -3.79 -5.79
CA SER A 77 -0.80 -2.50 -5.16
C SER A 77 -0.34 -1.30 -5.99
N THR A 78 0.74 -1.41 -6.75
CA THR A 78 1.26 -0.31 -7.56
C THR A 78 0.24 0.20 -8.59
N GLU A 79 -0.48 -0.71 -9.28
CA GLU A 79 -1.55 -0.29 -10.20
C GLU A 79 -2.67 0.44 -9.45
N LEU A 80 -3.07 -0.05 -8.29
CA LEU A 80 -4.14 0.56 -7.49
C LEU A 80 -3.72 1.93 -6.93
N ILE A 81 -2.47 2.07 -6.47
CA ILE A 81 -1.88 3.35 -6.05
C ILE A 81 -1.94 4.36 -7.20
N SER A 82 -1.47 3.95 -8.39
CA SER A 82 -1.50 4.78 -9.59
C SER A 82 -2.92 5.23 -9.93
N LEU A 83 -3.89 4.32 -9.91
CA LEU A 83 -5.30 4.63 -10.19
C LEU A 83 -5.89 5.63 -9.18
N VAL A 84 -5.65 5.45 -7.88
CA VAL A 84 -6.12 6.39 -6.85
C VAL A 84 -5.55 7.78 -7.09
N ILE A 85 -4.24 7.89 -7.35
CA ILE A 85 -3.58 9.17 -7.61
C ILE A 85 -4.10 9.83 -8.89
N GLN A 86 -4.31 9.05 -9.97
CA GLN A 86 -4.87 9.55 -11.22
C GLN A 86 -6.31 10.07 -11.08
N ILE A 87 -7.12 9.42 -10.24
CA ILE A 87 -8.51 9.84 -9.98
C ILE A 87 -8.54 11.09 -9.10
N LYS A 88 -7.73 11.11 -8.04
CA LYS A 88 -7.71 12.21 -7.06
C LYS A 88 -6.96 13.43 -7.58
N LYS A 89 -5.95 13.26 -8.45
CA LYS A 89 -5.13 14.30 -9.05
C LYS A 89 -4.63 15.33 -8.02
N PRO A 90 -3.96 14.90 -6.95
CA PRO A 90 -3.54 15.83 -5.90
C PRO A 90 -2.54 16.84 -6.46
N ALA A 91 -2.77 18.13 -6.23
CA ALA A 91 -1.76 19.14 -6.50
C ALA A 91 -0.61 19.05 -5.49
N LYS A 92 -0.96 18.65 -4.23
CA LYS A 92 0.01 18.44 -3.17
C LYS A 92 -0.37 17.23 -2.31
N ALA A 93 0.54 16.28 -2.19
CA ALA A 93 0.42 15.12 -1.31
C ALA A 93 1.37 15.24 -0.11
N LEU A 94 0.89 14.92 1.10
CA LEU A 94 1.71 14.68 2.28
C LEU A 94 1.92 13.17 2.42
N ILE A 95 3.19 12.73 2.46
CA ILE A 95 3.56 11.32 2.55
C ILE A 95 4.22 11.08 3.90
N VAL A 96 3.70 10.15 4.68
CA VAL A 96 4.33 9.74 5.94
C VAL A 96 5.54 8.84 5.63
N GLY A 97 6.74 9.25 6.00
CA GLY A 97 7.98 8.56 5.61
C GLY A 97 9.14 8.68 6.59
N PRO A 98 10.19 7.85 6.42
CA PRO A 98 10.51 7.11 5.17
C PRO A 98 9.52 5.99 4.87
N THR A 99 9.19 5.82 3.58
CA THR A 99 8.22 4.84 3.13
C THR A 99 8.49 4.38 1.68
N TYR A 100 7.58 3.66 1.08
CA TYR A 100 7.68 3.15 -0.29
C TYR A 100 7.76 4.31 -1.31
N SER A 101 8.78 4.27 -2.19
CA SER A 101 9.12 5.37 -3.10
C SER A 101 8.09 5.59 -4.22
N GLU A 102 7.28 4.58 -4.55
CA GLU A 102 6.32 4.70 -5.64
C GLU A 102 5.22 5.74 -5.37
N TYR A 103 4.90 6.04 -4.13
CA TYR A 103 3.91 7.09 -3.83
C TYR A 103 4.34 8.45 -4.40
N GLU A 104 5.58 8.87 -4.11
CA GLU A 104 6.13 10.12 -4.64
C GLU A 104 6.23 10.09 -6.17
N HIS A 105 6.67 8.95 -6.71
CA HIS A 105 6.78 8.74 -8.14
C HIS A 105 5.44 8.93 -8.86
N GLU A 106 4.38 8.27 -8.37
CA GLU A 106 3.05 8.35 -8.96
C GLU A 106 2.43 9.75 -8.82
N VAL A 107 2.63 10.42 -7.68
CA VAL A 107 2.20 11.82 -7.50
C VAL A 107 2.89 12.73 -8.51
N ALA A 108 4.20 12.56 -8.73
CA ALA A 108 4.96 13.34 -9.71
C ALA A 108 4.50 13.05 -11.14
N LEU A 109 4.23 11.79 -11.50
CA LEU A 109 3.66 11.42 -12.80
C LEU A 109 2.30 12.06 -13.04
N GLY A 110 1.49 12.19 -11.99
CA GLY A 110 0.20 12.89 -12.01
C GLY A 110 0.31 14.43 -12.10
N GLY A 111 1.53 14.98 -12.07
CA GLY A 111 1.79 16.44 -12.08
C GLY A 111 1.69 17.10 -10.71
N GLY A 112 1.51 16.33 -9.63
CA GLY A 112 1.48 16.81 -8.26
C GLY A 112 2.86 16.96 -7.62
N ARG A 113 2.88 17.53 -6.42
CA ARG A 113 4.08 17.67 -5.60
C ARG A 113 3.93 16.89 -4.31
N SER A 114 5.02 16.28 -3.86
CA SER A 114 5.07 15.54 -2.61
C SER A 114 5.81 16.33 -1.53
N GLN A 115 5.29 16.26 -0.31
CA GLN A 115 5.95 16.70 0.91
C GLN A 115 5.99 15.52 1.87
N TYR A 116 7.08 15.36 2.63
CA TYR A 116 7.20 14.28 3.61
C TYR A 116 6.94 14.78 5.02
N PHE A 117 6.08 14.05 5.74
CA PHE A 117 6.05 14.04 7.19
C PHE A 117 7.06 13.00 7.67
N ARG A 118 8.17 13.44 8.26
CA ARG A 118 9.29 12.56 8.58
C ARG A 118 9.11 11.88 9.93
N LEU A 119 9.03 10.55 9.91
CA LEU A 119 9.17 9.71 11.08
C LEU A 119 10.61 9.76 11.58
N LYS A 120 10.81 9.71 12.91
CA LYS A 120 12.12 9.84 13.52
C LYS A 120 12.62 8.49 14.05
N GLU A 121 13.87 8.17 13.77
CA GLU A 121 14.54 6.99 14.33
C GLU A 121 14.59 7.04 15.86
N THR A 122 14.77 8.24 16.44
CA THR A 122 14.77 8.43 17.91
C THR A 122 13.46 8.01 18.58
N ASP A 123 12.38 7.94 17.84
CA ASP A 123 11.04 7.59 18.31
C ASP A 123 10.60 6.22 17.75
N ASP A 124 11.55 5.36 17.36
CA ASP A 124 11.31 4.05 16.73
C ASP A 124 10.41 4.17 15.48
N PHE A 125 10.53 5.27 14.74
CA PHE A 125 9.67 5.60 13.59
C PHE A 125 8.16 5.58 13.90
N LYS A 126 7.77 5.77 15.14
CA LYS A 126 6.36 5.91 15.52
C LYS A 126 5.80 7.23 15.02
N LEU A 127 4.54 7.20 14.62
CA LEU A 127 3.87 8.40 14.12
C LEU A 127 3.48 9.32 15.29
N ASP A 128 3.98 10.54 15.24
CA ASP A 128 3.51 11.65 16.07
C ASP A 128 2.20 12.19 15.48
N ILE A 129 1.06 11.80 16.08
CA ILE A 129 -0.28 12.19 15.62
C ILE A 129 -0.50 13.69 15.72
N GLU A 130 -0.09 14.32 16.83
CA GLU A 130 -0.25 15.78 17.00
C GLU A 130 0.62 16.57 16.02
N GLY A 131 1.85 16.11 15.79
CA GLY A 131 2.73 16.67 14.77
C GLY A 131 2.17 16.53 13.38
N LEU A 132 1.59 15.37 13.04
CA LEU A 132 0.94 15.15 11.75
C LEU A 132 -0.27 16.07 11.57
N GLN A 133 -1.14 16.21 12.58
CA GLN A 133 -2.30 17.11 12.53
C GLN A 133 -1.88 18.56 12.21
N LYS A 134 -0.77 19.02 12.80
CA LYS A 134 -0.20 20.37 12.52
C LYS A 134 0.38 20.49 11.12
N ALA A 135 0.92 19.39 10.56
CA ALA A 135 1.49 19.35 9.23
C ALA A 135 0.43 19.25 8.10
N LEU A 136 -0.79 18.85 8.42
CA LEU A 136 -1.93 18.79 7.50
C LEU A 136 -2.47 20.21 7.29
N THR A 137 -1.85 20.97 6.39
CA THR A 137 -2.25 22.32 5.97
C THR A 137 -3.32 22.29 4.89
N ASP A 138 -4.04 23.41 4.69
CA ASP A 138 -5.21 23.47 3.78
C ASP A 138 -4.85 23.35 2.29
N ASP A 139 -3.56 23.37 1.95
CA ASP A 139 -3.05 23.17 0.58
C ASP A 139 -2.71 21.69 0.27
N ILE A 140 -2.99 20.77 1.19
CA ILE A 140 -2.79 19.34 1.01
C ILE A 140 -4.10 18.70 0.53
N ASP A 141 -4.04 17.95 -0.57
CA ASP A 141 -5.18 17.25 -1.16
C ASP A 141 -5.21 15.76 -0.79
N LEU A 142 -4.04 15.18 -0.57
CA LEU A 142 -3.85 13.75 -0.33
C LEU A 142 -2.88 13.53 0.84
N LEU A 143 -3.28 12.71 1.79
CA LEU A 143 -2.38 12.09 2.77
C LEU A 143 -2.13 10.64 2.35
N VAL A 144 -0.86 10.22 2.32
CA VAL A 144 -0.46 8.84 2.05
C VAL A 144 0.14 8.22 3.28
N VAL A 145 -0.42 7.07 3.69
CA VAL A 145 -0.01 6.31 4.88
C VAL A 145 0.17 4.84 4.49
N CYS A 146 1.32 4.26 4.79
CA CYS A 146 1.56 2.81 4.70
C CYS A 146 1.44 2.20 6.11
N ASN A 147 0.58 1.19 6.29
CA ASN A 147 0.27 0.64 7.60
C ASN A 147 0.02 -0.88 7.58
N PRO A 148 0.96 -1.73 8.04
CA PRO A 148 2.29 -1.42 8.59
C PRO A 148 3.22 -0.75 7.56
N ASN A 149 4.08 0.16 8.02
CA ASN A 149 4.93 0.92 7.13
C ASN A 149 6.11 0.09 6.59
N ASN A 150 6.34 0.18 5.31
CA ASN A 150 7.55 -0.31 4.66
C ASN A 150 8.53 0.87 4.43
N PRO A 151 9.77 0.91 4.99
CA PRO A 151 10.48 -0.26 5.57
C PRO A 151 10.50 -0.33 7.11
N THR A 152 9.87 0.60 7.84
CA THR A 152 10.10 0.76 9.29
C THR A 152 9.34 -0.24 10.15
N SER A 153 8.37 -0.96 9.59
CA SER A 153 7.44 -1.86 10.30
C SER A 153 6.57 -1.17 11.37
N SER A 154 6.66 0.17 11.49
CA SER A 154 5.82 0.91 12.43
C SER A 154 4.35 0.80 12.07
N GLN A 155 3.49 0.81 13.07
CA GLN A 155 2.06 0.55 12.95
C GLN A 155 1.25 1.69 13.56
N ILE A 156 0.11 1.95 12.96
CA ILE A 156 -0.89 2.91 13.43
C ILE A 156 -2.14 2.12 13.79
N ASP A 157 -2.57 2.19 15.03
CA ASP A 157 -3.79 1.53 15.45
C ASP A 157 -5.04 2.23 14.89
N ARG A 158 -6.17 1.52 14.89
CA ARG A 158 -7.43 2.04 14.35
C ARG A 158 -7.92 3.28 15.08
N LYS A 159 -7.63 3.45 16.38
CA LYS A 159 -8.01 4.63 17.15
C LYS A 159 -7.27 5.86 16.66
N SER A 160 -5.95 5.74 16.48
CA SER A 160 -5.10 6.77 15.90
C SER A 160 -5.49 7.10 14.46
N MET A 161 -5.81 6.06 13.65
CA MET A 161 -6.28 6.26 12.28
C MET A 161 -7.60 7.05 12.23
N ARG A 162 -8.52 6.84 13.16
CA ARG A 162 -9.74 7.66 13.27
C ARG A 162 -9.43 9.15 13.48
N ILE A 163 -8.50 9.47 14.37
CA ILE A 163 -8.09 10.86 14.63
C ILE A 163 -7.53 11.49 13.34
N ILE A 164 -6.72 10.75 12.60
CA ILE A 164 -6.18 11.20 11.30
C ILE A 164 -7.30 11.45 10.31
N LEU A 165 -8.24 10.51 10.17
CA LEU A 165 -9.36 10.61 9.23
C LEU A 165 -10.29 11.76 9.56
N ASP A 166 -10.60 11.98 10.84
CA ASP A 166 -11.41 13.11 11.30
C ASP A 166 -10.75 14.45 10.93
N THR A 167 -9.45 14.59 11.24
CA THR A 167 -8.67 15.79 10.89
C THR A 167 -8.64 16.02 9.38
N CYS A 168 -8.39 14.98 8.61
CA CYS A 168 -8.37 15.06 7.15
C CYS A 168 -9.75 15.40 6.58
N LYS A 169 -10.82 14.85 7.14
CA LYS A 169 -12.20 15.11 6.72
C LYS A 169 -12.58 16.58 6.91
N GLU A 170 -12.24 17.17 8.06
CA GLU A 170 -12.47 18.60 8.33
C GLU A 170 -11.77 19.51 7.32
N LYS A 171 -10.62 19.09 6.79
CA LYS A 171 -9.80 19.83 5.83
C LYS A 171 -10.05 19.46 4.37
N GLY A 172 -10.94 18.52 4.10
CA GLY A 172 -11.21 18.04 2.73
C GLY A 172 -10.09 17.20 2.12
N ILE A 173 -9.19 16.66 2.96
CA ILE A 173 -8.05 15.84 2.53
C ILE A 173 -8.48 14.39 2.37
N PHE A 174 -8.16 13.78 1.22
CA PHE A 174 -8.33 12.33 1.03
C PHE A 174 -7.16 11.57 1.64
N VAL A 175 -7.43 10.41 2.25
CA VAL A 175 -6.40 9.57 2.87
C VAL A 175 -6.28 8.26 2.09
N MET A 176 -5.11 7.99 1.54
CA MET A 176 -4.78 6.69 0.94
C MET A 176 -3.99 5.87 1.97
N VAL A 177 -4.54 4.73 2.37
CA VAL A 177 -3.89 3.81 3.31
C VAL A 177 -3.47 2.56 2.56
N ASP A 178 -2.16 2.29 2.51
CA ASP A 178 -1.60 1.08 1.94
C ASP A 178 -1.40 0.03 3.04
N GLU A 179 -2.16 -1.05 2.97
CA GLU A 179 -2.12 -2.16 3.93
C GLU A 179 -1.48 -3.43 3.33
N THR A 180 -0.57 -3.30 2.36
CA THR A 180 0.12 -4.43 1.70
C THR A 180 0.72 -5.43 2.69
N TYR A 181 1.10 -4.99 3.88
CA TYR A 181 1.75 -5.83 4.90
C TYR A 181 0.90 -6.06 6.16
N VAL A 182 -0.40 -5.80 6.10
CA VAL A 182 -1.27 -5.87 7.29
C VAL A 182 -1.33 -7.27 7.91
N GLU A 183 -1.21 -8.34 7.12
CA GLU A 183 -1.19 -9.73 7.60
C GLU A 183 0.07 -10.10 8.39
N PHE A 184 1.13 -9.29 8.32
CA PHE A 184 2.34 -9.48 9.15
C PHE A 184 2.21 -8.89 10.54
N SER A 185 1.12 -8.19 10.83
CA SER A 185 0.81 -7.70 12.15
C SER A 185 0.31 -8.82 13.07
N GLU A 186 0.73 -8.80 14.34
CA GLU A 186 0.21 -9.72 15.36
C GLU A 186 -1.30 -9.54 15.59
N ASN A 187 -1.82 -8.34 15.36
CA ASN A 187 -3.21 -7.97 15.59
C ASN A 187 -3.83 -7.20 14.44
N THR A 188 -3.99 -7.88 13.30
CA THR A 188 -4.56 -7.32 12.06
C THR A 188 -5.89 -6.62 12.30
N SER A 189 -6.75 -7.19 13.18
CA SER A 189 -8.07 -6.64 13.47
C SER A 189 -8.03 -5.26 14.15
N GLU A 190 -6.95 -4.90 14.81
CA GLU A 190 -6.78 -3.59 15.46
C GLU A 190 -6.13 -2.53 14.56
N ILE A 191 -5.50 -2.97 13.49
CA ILE A 191 -4.69 -2.12 12.61
C ILE A 191 -5.43 -1.79 11.32
N THR A 192 -6.12 -2.76 10.71
CA THR A 192 -6.78 -2.55 9.42
C THR A 192 -7.78 -1.40 9.46
N SER A 193 -7.72 -0.58 8.44
CA SER A 193 -8.61 0.57 8.22
C SER A 193 -9.88 0.19 7.45
N ILE A 194 -9.99 -1.05 6.94
CA ILE A 194 -11.14 -1.49 6.13
C ILE A 194 -12.48 -1.21 6.81
N PRO A 195 -12.69 -1.49 8.13
CA PRO A 195 -13.97 -1.18 8.78
C PRO A 195 -14.28 0.33 8.83
N LEU A 196 -13.28 1.19 8.66
CA LEU A 196 -13.47 2.64 8.66
C LEU A 196 -14.07 3.14 7.34
N THR A 197 -13.89 2.42 6.24
CA THR A 197 -14.45 2.78 4.92
C THR A 197 -15.98 2.85 4.91
N GLY A 198 -16.64 2.20 5.86
CA GLY A 198 -18.10 2.29 6.05
C GLY A 198 -18.57 3.57 6.76
N TYR A 199 -17.65 4.33 7.38
CA TYR A 199 -17.96 5.52 8.18
C TYR A 199 -17.35 6.80 7.61
N TYR A 200 -16.29 6.66 6.83
CA TYR A 200 -15.54 7.77 6.24
C TYR A 200 -15.63 7.72 4.72
N ASN A 201 -15.82 8.87 4.10
CA ASN A 201 -15.84 9.04 2.65
C ASN A 201 -14.55 9.63 2.09
N ASN A 202 -13.58 9.86 2.95
CA ASN A 202 -12.27 10.43 2.63
C ASN A 202 -11.11 9.43 2.81
N ILE A 203 -11.38 8.14 2.77
CA ILE A 203 -10.39 7.07 2.79
C ILE A 203 -10.53 6.18 1.55
#